data_c672309893692210b05c85182df86f24
#
_entry.id   c672309893692210b05c85182df86f24
#
_cell.length_a   1.000
_cell.length_b   1.000
_cell.length_c   1.000
_cell.angle_alpha   90.00
_cell.angle_beta   90.00
_cell.angle_gamma   90.00
#
_symmetry.space_group_name_H-M   'P 1'
#
loop_
_entity.id
_entity.type
_entity.pdbx_description
1 polymer ?
#
loop_
_entity_poly.entity_id
_entity_poly.type
_entity_poly.pdbx_seq_one_letter_code
_entity_poly.pdbx_strand_id
1 'polypeptide(L)'
;MRVKGPAAPGDGDAAPPRRGRRPGASTTRDEILAAARRQFAELGFRRASIRAIAREARVDPKLVGHWFGGKAELFVASVQLPFDPRALAARVAQGDRAEVGERLVSSLVHGVLESPSARRRAIALLRAVATEPQVAPLVRRLLVVEVLTPVARAIGADHPEVRASLVASQMVGLLMMRHVVELAPLVERAGDELVALVAPTVQRYLADDLPFADPVTDRFADPAVG
;
A
#
# COMPACT_ATOMS: atom_id res chain seq x y z
N MET A 1 85.63 15.69 -16.21
CA MET A 1 84.61 16.48 -15.50
C MET A 1 83.26 15.93 -15.93
N ARG A 2 82.62 14.98 -15.15
CA ARG A 2 81.36 14.31 -15.46
C ARG A 2 80.27 14.99 -14.64
N VAL A 3 79.35 15.63 -15.31
CA VAL A 3 78.15 16.20 -14.68
C VAL A 3 77.06 15.11 -14.51
N LYS A 4 76.64 14.93 -13.27
CA LYS A 4 75.67 13.96 -12.84
C LYS A 4 74.25 14.59 -12.99
N GLY A 5 73.42 14.01 -13.84
CA GLY A 5 72.05 14.44 -14.00
C GLY A 5 71.11 13.99 -12.80
N PRO A 6 70.00 14.68 -12.54
CA PRO A 6 69.16 14.43 -11.42
C PRO A 6 68.25 13.20 -11.61
N ALA A 7 68.01 12.53 -10.50
CA ALA A 7 67.13 11.31 -10.38
C ALA A 7 65.65 11.66 -10.59
N ALA A 8 64.92 10.74 -11.22
CA ALA A 8 63.50 10.76 -11.39
C ALA A 8 62.75 10.52 -10.04
N PRO A 9 61.60 11.15 -9.81
CA PRO A 9 60.77 10.89 -8.63
C PRO A 9 59.99 9.58 -8.78
N GLY A 10 59.90 8.85 -7.66
CA GLY A 10 59.31 7.53 -7.55
C GLY A 10 57.80 7.47 -7.81
N ASP A 11 57.43 6.30 -8.27
CA ASP A 11 56.05 5.87 -8.44
C ASP A 11 55.25 6.01 -7.14
N GLY A 12 54.24 6.88 -7.21
CA GLY A 12 53.21 6.98 -6.17
C GLY A 12 52.32 5.75 -6.18
N ASP A 13 52.29 5.05 -5.04
CA ASP A 13 51.41 3.98 -4.69
C ASP A 13 49.95 4.42 -4.90
N ALA A 14 49.35 4.01 -6.02
CA ALA A 14 47.96 4.24 -6.34
C ALA A 14 47.12 3.26 -5.51
N ALA A 15 46.49 3.76 -4.45
CA ALA A 15 45.50 3.01 -3.67
C ALA A 15 44.45 2.39 -4.59
N PRO A 16 44.04 1.10 -4.36
CA PRO A 16 43.06 0.43 -5.19
C PRO A 16 41.71 1.16 -5.13
N PRO A 17 40.98 1.25 -6.25
CA PRO A 17 39.69 1.93 -6.28
C PRO A 17 38.73 1.28 -5.28
N ARG A 18 38.20 2.09 -4.37
CA ARG A 18 37.13 1.68 -3.43
C ARG A 18 36.00 1.07 -4.25
N ARG A 19 35.75 -0.23 -4.07
CA ARG A 19 34.62 -0.94 -4.64
C ARG A 19 33.35 -0.20 -4.23
N GLY A 20 32.81 0.58 -5.16
CA GLY A 20 31.52 1.20 -5.04
C GLY A 20 30.48 0.13 -4.73
N ARG A 21 29.61 0.46 -3.78
CA ARG A 21 28.40 -0.30 -3.40
C ARG A 21 27.74 -0.81 -4.68
N ARG A 22 27.67 -2.14 -4.85
CA ARG A 22 27.07 -2.77 -6.04
C ARG A 22 25.65 -2.21 -6.23
N PRO A 23 25.31 -1.66 -7.42
CA PRO A 23 23.94 -1.24 -7.75
C PRO A 23 23.05 -2.44 -8.08
N GLY A 24 23.11 -3.53 -7.34
CA GLY A 24 22.50 -4.77 -7.78
C GLY A 24 21.24 -5.17 -7.00
N ALA A 25 21.11 -4.76 -5.73
CA ALA A 25 20.04 -5.30 -4.89
C ALA A 25 18.71 -4.54 -5.04
N SER A 26 18.73 -3.21 -5.21
CA SER A 26 17.48 -2.45 -5.45
C SER A 26 16.96 -2.67 -6.87
N THR A 27 17.84 -2.72 -7.87
CA THR A 27 17.47 -3.01 -9.27
C THR A 27 16.83 -4.38 -9.43
N THR A 28 17.39 -5.41 -8.80
CA THR A 28 16.84 -6.78 -8.86
C THR A 28 15.44 -6.89 -8.24
N ARG A 29 15.21 -6.26 -7.10
CA ARG A 29 13.89 -6.22 -6.47
C ARG A 29 12.86 -5.51 -7.35
N ASP A 30 13.23 -4.41 -7.96
CA ASP A 30 12.36 -3.63 -8.84
C ASP A 30 12.08 -4.36 -10.16
N GLU A 31 13.05 -5.09 -10.70
CA GLU A 31 12.89 -5.96 -11.88
C GLU A 31 11.89 -7.09 -11.60
N ILE A 32 12.00 -7.74 -10.43
CA ILE A 32 11.01 -8.76 -10.00
C ILE A 32 9.61 -8.15 -9.89
N LEU A 33 9.47 -6.98 -9.25
CA LEU A 33 8.18 -6.31 -9.14
C LEU A 33 7.60 -5.90 -10.50
N ALA A 34 8.43 -5.43 -11.41
CA ALA A 34 8.01 -5.07 -12.77
C ALA A 34 7.50 -6.30 -13.55
N ALA A 35 8.22 -7.42 -13.50
CA ALA A 35 7.78 -8.68 -14.09
C ALA A 35 6.50 -9.22 -13.44
N ALA A 36 6.43 -9.17 -12.10
CA ALA A 36 5.24 -9.58 -11.36
C ALA A 36 4.00 -8.78 -11.76
N ARG A 37 4.12 -7.45 -11.90
CA ARG A 37 3.02 -6.58 -12.35
C ARG A 37 2.47 -7.00 -13.71
N ARG A 38 3.35 -7.27 -14.69
CA ARG A 38 2.94 -7.72 -16.01
C ARG A 38 2.23 -9.07 -15.95
N GLN A 39 2.86 -10.06 -15.32
CA GLN A 39 2.31 -11.41 -15.21
C GLN A 39 0.95 -11.44 -14.48
N PHE A 40 0.83 -10.71 -13.39
CA PHE A 40 -0.44 -10.64 -12.66
C PHE A 40 -1.51 -9.84 -13.40
N ALA A 41 -1.14 -8.80 -14.16
CA ALA A 41 -2.08 -8.04 -14.98
C ALA A 41 -2.64 -8.86 -16.13
N GLU A 42 -1.80 -9.67 -16.80
CA GLU A 42 -2.18 -10.46 -17.96
C GLU A 42 -2.88 -11.77 -17.58
N LEU A 43 -2.37 -12.48 -16.60
CA LEU A 43 -2.80 -13.84 -16.28
C LEU A 43 -3.70 -13.92 -15.03
N GLY A 44 -3.74 -12.86 -14.23
CA GLY A 44 -4.36 -12.87 -12.90
C GLY A 44 -3.53 -13.65 -11.88
N PHE A 45 -3.98 -13.61 -10.62
CA PHE A 45 -3.25 -14.26 -9.52
C PHE A 45 -3.07 -15.77 -9.75
N ARG A 46 -4.14 -16.51 -10.14
CA ARG A 46 -4.10 -17.97 -10.20
C ARG A 46 -3.12 -18.52 -11.23
N ARG A 47 -3.11 -17.98 -12.45
CA ARG A 47 -2.31 -18.50 -13.57
C ARG A 47 -0.87 -18.00 -13.59
N ALA A 48 -0.56 -16.86 -12.96
CA ALA A 48 0.81 -16.39 -12.81
C ALA A 48 1.61 -17.35 -11.93
N SER A 49 2.92 -17.49 -12.17
CA SER A 49 3.79 -18.35 -11.38
C SER A 49 5.11 -17.67 -11.03
N ILE A 50 5.64 -17.98 -9.85
CA ILE A 50 6.96 -17.49 -9.40
C ILE A 50 8.05 -17.82 -10.43
N ARG A 51 8.02 -19.02 -11.02
CA ARG A 51 9.01 -19.42 -12.03
C ARG A 51 8.93 -18.56 -13.30
N ALA A 52 7.72 -18.24 -13.78
CA ALA A 52 7.54 -17.38 -14.95
C ALA A 52 7.99 -15.95 -14.67
N ILE A 53 7.64 -15.40 -13.49
CA ILE A 53 8.07 -14.07 -13.05
C ILE A 53 9.60 -14.00 -12.93
N ALA A 54 10.24 -14.98 -12.30
CA ALA A 54 11.69 -15.04 -12.16
C ALA A 54 12.41 -15.12 -13.51
N ARG A 55 11.90 -15.94 -14.45
CA ARG A 55 12.43 -16.04 -15.81
C ARG A 55 12.32 -14.71 -16.55
N GLU A 56 11.20 -14.01 -16.44
CA GLU A 56 11.00 -12.71 -17.06
C GLU A 56 11.91 -11.63 -16.44
N ALA A 57 12.09 -11.66 -15.13
CA ALA A 57 13.01 -10.78 -14.39
C ALA A 57 14.49 -11.20 -14.55
N ARG A 58 14.80 -12.32 -15.21
CA ARG A 58 16.15 -12.89 -15.38
C ARG A 58 16.87 -13.14 -14.06
N VAL A 59 16.14 -13.67 -13.07
CA VAL A 59 16.65 -13.99 -11.73
C VAL A 59 16.37 -15.46 -11.37
N ASP A 60 17.10 -15.96 -10.38
CA ASP A 60 16.78 -17.27 -9.78
C ASP A 60 15.44 -17.18 -9.03
N PRO A 61 14.51 -18.16 -9.21
CA PRO A 61 13.26 -18.21 -8.45
C PRO A 61 13.43 -18.16 -6.92
N LYS A 62 14.55 -18.64 -6.38
CA LYS A 62 14.86 -18.55 -4.96
C LYS A 62 15.01 -17.10 -4.48
N LEU A 63 15.49 -16.19 -5.34
CA LEU A 63 15.58 -14.76 -5.01
C LEU A 63 14.20 -14.14 -4.85
N VAL A 64 13.20 -14.58 -5.61
CA VAL A 64 11.81 -14.10 -5.44
C VAL A 64 11.30 -14.50 -4.05
N GLY A 65 11.51 -15.76 -3.64
CA GLY A 65 11.18 -16.22 -2.29
C GLY A 65 11.92 -15.45 -1.20
N HIS A 66 13.20 -15.20 -1.40
CA HIS A 66 14.03 -14.45 -0.45
C HIS A 66 13.54 -13.00 -0.24
N TRP A 67 13.17 -12.30 -1.33
CA TRP A 67 12.74 -10.90 -1.27
C TRP A 67 11.29 -10.71 -0.82
N PHE A 68 10.42 -11.62 -1.17
CA PHE A 68 8.97 -11.42 -1.02
C PHE A 68 8.28 -12.48 -0.15
N GLY A 69 8.92 -13.60 0.13
CA GLY A 69 8.33 -14.72 0.86
C GLY A 69 7.61 -15.71 -0.05
N GLY A 70 6.54 -15.29 -0.70
CA GLY A 70 5.74 -16.16 -1.54
C GLY A 70 4.99 -15.43 -2.65
N LYS A 71 4.11 -16.15 -3.34
CA LYS A 71 3.33 -15.61 -4.47
C LYS A 71 2.30 -14.57 -4.00
N ALA A 72 1.68 -14.79 -2.84
CA ALA A 72 0.68 -13.88 -2.31
C ALA A 72 1.32 -12.56 -1.87
N GLU A 73 2.44 -12.62 -1.17
CA GLU A 73 3.22 -11.47 -0.74
C GLU A 73 3.75 -10.68 -1.94
N LEU A 74 4.30 -11.38 -2.96
CA LEU A 74 4.73 -10.75 -4.20
C LEU A 74 3.56 -10.08 -4.93
N PHE A 75 2.39 -10.71 -4.97
CA PHE A 75 1.20 -10.14 -5.59
C PHE A 75 0.80 -8.83 -4.91
N VAL A 76 0.66 -8.82 -3.58
CA VAL A 76 0.32 -7.62 -2.82
C VAL A 76 1.41 -6.56 -2.95
N ALA A 77 2.69 -6.93 -2.87
CA ALA A 77 3.81 -6.01 -3.07
C ALA A 77 3.86 -5.44 -4.51
N SER A 78 3.35 -6.17 -5.49
CA SER A 78 3.27 -5.70 -6.88
C SER A 78 2.14 -4.69 -7.11
N VAL A 79 1.17 -4.58 -6.19
CA VAL A 79 0.12 -3.56 -6.24
C VAL A 79 0.76 -2.20 -5.97
N GLN A 80 0.88 -1.42 -7.01
CA GLN A 80 1.38 -0.06 -6.90
C GLN A 80 0.24 0.85 -6.45
N LEU A 81 0.28 1.29 -5.20
CA LEU A 81 -0.62 2.33 -4.73
C LEU A 81 -0.38 3.61 -5.55
N PRO A 82 -1.43 4.36 -5.92
CA PRO A 82 -1.28 5.60 -6.67
C PRO A 82 -0.76 6.77 -5.82
N PHE A 83 -0.44 6.51 -4.55
CA PHE A 83 0.05 7.47 -3.57
C PHE A 83 0.98 6.80 -2.56
N ASP A 84 1.83 7.59 -1.93
CA ASP A 84 2.57 7.20 -0.73
C ASP A 84 1.64 7.28 0.49
N PRO A 85 1.46 6.21 1.28
CA PRO A 85 0.62 6.23 2.48
C PRO A 85 1.01 7.29 3.51
N ARG A 86 2.30 7.57 3.67
CA ARG A 86 2.77 8.60 4.61
C ARG A 86 2.44 10.01 4.11
N ALA A 87 2.64 10.25 2.81
CA ALA A 87 2.26 11.52 2.20
C ALA A 87 0.73 11.72 2.22
N LEU A 88 -0.05 10.65 2.04
CA LEU A 88 -1.50 10.69 2.20
C LEU A 88 -1.89 11.07 3.62
N ALA A 89 -1.34 10.41 4.63
CA ALA A 89 -1.62 10.70 6.03
C ALA A 89 -1.27 12.15 6.40
N ALA A 90 -0.09 12.62 5.98
CA ALA A 90 0.33 14.01 6.22
C ALA A 90 -0.62 15.02 5.56
N ARG A 91 -1.00 14.79 4.30
CA ARG A 91 -1.93 15.66 3.56
C ARG A 91 -3.32 15.70 4.19
N VAL A 92 -3.85 14.55 4.60
CA VAL A 92 -5.17 14.47 5.24
C VAL A 92 -5.17 15.15 6.61
N ALA A 93 -4.07 15.07 7.35
CA ALA A 93 -3.92 15.71 8.65
C ALA A 93 -3.71 17.24 8.57
N GLN A 94 -3.33 17.78 7.41
CA GLN A 94 -3.17 19.22 7.21
C GLN A 94 -4.55 19.91 7.05
N GLY A 95 -4.69 21.09 7.66
CA GLY A 95 -5.91 21.90 7.53
C GLY A 95 -6.96 21.56 8.60
N ASP A 96 -8.20 21.96 8.34
CA ASP A 96 -9.30 21.83 9.29
C ASP A 96 -9.68 20.36 9.53
N ARG A 97 -9.88 20.02 10.81
CA ARG A 97 -10.37 18.69 11.23
C ARG A 97 -11.77 18.40 10.65
N ALA A 98 -12.57 19.41 10.41
CA ALA A 98 -13.90 19.28 9.81
C ALA A 98 -13.89 18.79 8.34
N GLU A 99 -12.72 18.83 7.67
CA GLU A 99 -12.58 18.49 6.25
C GLU A 99 -11.74 17.20 6.02
N VAL A 100 -11.37 16.46 7.07
CA VAL A 100 -10.53 15.26 6.90
C VAL A 100 -11.20 14.19 6.06
N GLY A 101 -12.53 14.06 6.17
CA GLY A 101 -13.32 13.13 5.37
C GLY A 101 -13.26 13.47 3.88
N GLU A 102 -13.42 14.73 3.54
CA GLU A 102 -13.36 15.20 2.16
C GLU A 102 -11.98 15.00 1.56
N ARG A 103 -10.92 15.43 2.28
CA ARG A 103 -9.55 15.27 1.80
C ARG A 103 -9.16 13.80 1.58
N LEU A 104 -9.60 12.90 2.46
CA LEU A 104 -9.33 11.47 2.29
C LEU A 104 -10.14 10.88 1.13
N VAL A 105 -11.44 11.11 1.08
CA VAL A 105 -12.32 10.57 0.03
C VAL A 105 -11.90 11.09 -1.34
N SER A 106 -11.62 12.39 -1.48
CA SER A 106 -11.11 12.99 -2.72
C SER A 106 -9.82 12.29 -3.18
N SER A 107 -8.87 12.08 -2.27
CA SER A 107 -7.62 11.38 -2.59
C SER A 107 -7.84 9.96 -3.09
N LEU A 108 -8.79 9.23 -2.51
CA LEU A 108 -9.09 7.84 -2.87
C LEU A 108 -9.95 7.75 -4.14
N VAL A 109 -10.93 8.63 -4.30
CA VAL A 109 -11.76 8.67 -5.50
C VAL A 109 -10.92 9.00 -6.72
N HIS A 110 -10.23 10.13 -6.73
CA HIS A 110 -9.45 10.56 -7.89
C HIS A 110 -8.20 9.68 -8.10
N GLY A 111 -7.54 9.25 -7.02
CA GLY A 111 -6.35 8.40 -7.12
C GLY A 111 -6.62 6.95 -7.49
N VAL A 112 -7.75 6.38 -7.07
CA VAL A 112 -8.05 4.95 -7.27
C VAL A 112 -9.24 4.73 -8.19
N LEU A 113 -10.41 5.32 -7.90
CA LEU A 113 -11.64 5.02 -8.64
C LEU A 113 -11.62 5.60 -10.05
N GLU A 114 -11.13 6.79 -10.23
CA GLU A 114 -11.05 7.45 -11.55
C GLU A 114 -9.81 7.08 -12.35
N SER A 115 -8.77 6.56 -11.72
CA SER A 115 -7.58 6.04 -12.41
C SER A 115 -7.83 4.64 -12.98
N PRO A 116 -7.92 4.45 -14.30
CA PRO A 116 -8.24 3.13 -14.88
C PRO A 116 -7.23 2.04 -14.48
N SER A 117 -5.97 2.38 -14.36
CA SER A 117 -4.91 1.43 -13.99
C SER A 117 -4.95 1.09 -12.50
N ALA A 118 -5.14 2.07 -11.61
CA ALA A 118 -5.24 1.83 -10.16
C ALA A 118 -6.52 1.05 -9.82
N ARG A 119 -7.63 1.39 -10.44
CA ARG A 119 -8.92 0.71 -10.32
C ARG A 119 -8.83 -0.76 -10.73
N ARG A 120 -8.23 -1.08 -11.89
CA ARG A 120 -8.04 -2.47 -12.32
C ARG A 120 -7.23 -3.27 -11.30
N ARG A 121 -6.16 -2.68 -10.74
CA ARG A 121 -5.34 -3.33 -9.71
C ARG A 121 -6.14 -3.57 -8.43
N ALA A 122 -6.90 -2.58 -7.97
CA ALA A 122 -7.73 -2.70 -6.78
C ALA A 122 -8.80 -3.80 -6.94
N ILE A 123 -9.48 -3.86 -8.09
CA ILE A 123 -10.46 -4.91 -8.39
C ILE A 123 -9.79 -6.29 -8.45
N ALA A 124 -8.62 -6.40 -9.08
CA ALA A 124 -7.88 -7.66 -9.13
C ALA A 124 -7.49 -8.15 -7.73
N LEU A 125 -7.10 -7.23 -6.84
CA LEU A 125 -6.79 -7.51 -5.44
C LEU A 125 -8.02 -8.04 -4.69
N LEU A 126 -9.18 -7.38 -4.83
CA LEU A 126 -10.42 -7.80 -4.18
C LEU A 126 -10.92 -9.17 -4.71
N ARG A 127 -10.78 -9.43 -6.01
CA ARG A 127 -11.07 -10.75 -6.58
C ARG A 127 -10.17 -11.84 -5.99
N ALA A 128 -8.87 -11.54 -5.83
CA ALA A 128 -7.94 -12.49 -5.21
C ALA A 128 -8.29 -12.76 -3.75
N VAL A 129 -8.74 -11.76 -2.98
CA VAL A 129 -9.23 -11.95 -1.59
C VAL A 129 -10.39 -12.93 -1.53
N ALA A 130 -11.31 -12.88 -2.50
CA ALA A 130 -12.48 -13.75 -2.52
C ALA A 130 -12.15 -15.21 -2.89
N THR A 131 -11.04 -15.47 -3.58
CA THR A 131 -10.70 -16.80 -4.12
C THR A 131 -9.48 -17.44 -3.47
N GLU A 132 -8.64 -16.67 -2.78
CA GLU A 132 -7.34 -17.10 -2.26
C GLU A 132 -7.20 -16.70 -0.78
N PRO A 133 -7.46 -17.62 0.16
CA PRO A 133 -7.50 -17.31 1.60
C PRO A 133 -6.22 -16.65 2.13
N GLN A 134 -5.05 -16.99 1.57
CA GLN A 134 -3.75 -16.43 1.96
C GLN A 134 -3.58 -14.95 1.58
N VAL A 135 -4.39 -14.42 0.65
CA VAL A 135 -4.31 -13.03 0.19
C VAL A 135 -5.06 -12.08 1.15
N ALA A 136 -6.15 -12.54 1.76
CA ALA A 136 -6.99 -11.70 2.61
C ALA A 136 -6.26 -11.03 3.79
N PRO A 137 -5.40 -11.73 4.57
CA PRO A 137 -4.63 -11.09 5.65
C PRO A 137 -3.68 -10.01 5.15
N LEU A 138 -3.07 -10.22 3.98
CA LEU A 138 -2.11 -9.28 3.39
C LEU A 138 -2.80 -8.01 2.89
N VAL A 139 -3.98 -8.15 2.27
CA VAL A 139 -4.78 -7.01 1.82
C VAL A 139 -5.33 -6.22 3.00
N ARG A 140 -5.80 -6.90 4.05
CA ARG A 140 -6.22 -6.24 5.28
C ARG A 140 -5.08 -5.43 5.88
N ARG A 141 -3.87 -6.02 5.96
CA ARG A 141 -2.68 -5.31 6.43
C ARG A 141 -2.38 -4.09 5.58
N LEU A 142 -2.38 -4.22 4.25
CA LEU A 142 -2.14 -3.12 3.33
C LEU A 142 -3.16 -1.99 3.53
N LEU A 143 -4.46 -2.28 3.47
CA LEU A 143 -5.50 -1.26 3.50
C LEU A 143 -5.65 -0.63 4.89
N VAL A 144 -5.75 -1.46 5.93
CA VAL A 144 -6.03 -0.98 7.29
C VAL A 144 -4.74 -0.50 7.95
N VAL A 145 -3.71 -1.35 8.03
CA VAL A 145 -2.52 -1.04 8.86
C VAL A 145 -1.57 -0.07 8.15
N GLU A 146 -1.33 -0.25 6.85
CA GLU A 146 -0.30 0.52 6.14
C GLU A 146 -0.84 1.81 5.52
N VAL A 147 -2.15 1.88 5.17
CA VAL A 147 -2.75 3.06 4.52
C VAL A 147 -3.62 3.87 5.48
N LEU A 148 -4.66 3.27 6.06
CA LEU A 148 -5.71 4.05 6.73
C LEU A 148 -5.45 4.29 8.23
N THR A 149 -4.84 3.36 8.96
CA THR A 149 -4.49 3.58 10.36
C THR A 149 -3.50 4.73 10.54
N PRO A 150 -2.46 4.92 9.70
CA PRO A 150 -1.62 6.11 9.75
C PRO A 150 -2.40 7.43 9.56
N VAL A 151 -3.43 7.44 8.71
CA VAL A 151 -4.31 8.61 8.56
C VAL A 151 -5.06 8.91 9.86
N ALA A 152 -5.73 7.90 10.43
CA ALA A 152 -6.49 8.05 11.67
C ALA A 152 -5.60 8.50 12.84
N ARG A 153 -4.37 7.96 12.95
CA ARG A 153 -3.39 8.38 13.96
C ARG A 153 -2.90 9.80 13.74
N ALA A 154 -2.66 10.21 12.49
CA ALA A 154 -2.15 11.55 12.17
C ALA A 154 -3.14 12.66 12.55
N ILE A 155 -4.44 12.38 12.56
CA ILE A 155 -5.48 13.32 13.01
C ILE A 155 -5.81 13.19 14.51
N GLY A 156 -5.10 12.34 15.25
CA GLY A 156 -5.33 12.12 16.69
C GLY A 156 -6.65 11.40 17.00
N ALA A 157 -7.14 10.55 16.09
CA ALA A 157 -8.38 9.81 16.32
C ALA A 157 -8.17 8.69 17.36
N ASP A 158 -9.15 8.49 18.24
CA ASP A 158 -9.24 7.32 19.11
C ASP A 158 -9.55 6.06 18.27
N HIS A 159 -9.32 4.89 18.83
CA HIS A 159 -9.58 3.60 18.16
C HIS A 159 -9.17 3.57 16.67
N PRO A 160 -7.93 3.99 16.30
CA PRO A 160 -7.55 4.28 14.91
C PRO A 160 -7.71 3.09 13.97
N GLU A 161 -7.56 1.85 14.45
CA GLU A 161 -7.72 0.65 13.64
C GLU A 161 -9.19 0.34 13.32
N VAL A 162 -10.09 0.58 14.27
CA VAL A 162 -11.53 0.40 14.05
C VAL A 162 -12.04 1.45 13.07
N ARG A 163 -11.67 2.72 13.27
CA ARG A 163 -12.01 3.83 12.36
C ARG A 163 -11.47 3.60 10.95
N ALA A 164 -10.22 3.17 10.83
CA ALA A 164 -9.61 2.78 9.56
C ALA A 164 -10.39 1.63 8.89
N SER A 165 -10.87 0.66 9.65
CA SER A 165 -11.67 -0.46 9.13
C SER A 165 -13.03 -0.02 8.62
N LEU A 166 -13.70 0.93 9.30
CA LEU A 166 -14.95 1.53 8.85
C LEU A 166 -14.75 2.29 7.53
N VAL A 167 -13.71 3.10 7.44
CA VAL A 167 -13.35 3.79 6.19
C VAL A 167 -13.03 2.81 5.07
N ALA A 168 -12.25 1.75 5.35
CA ALA A 168 -11.95 0.71 4.36
C ALA A 168 -13.21 0.04 3.84
N SER A 169 -14.17 -0.30 4.71
CA SER A 169 -15.43 -0.92 4.33
C SER A 169 -16.24 -0.02 3.40
N GLN A 170 -16.32 1.27 3.70
CA GLN A 170 -17.01 2.25 2.87
C GLN A 170 -16.38 2.39 1.47
N MET A 171 -15.06 2.55 1.41
CA MET A 171 -14.34 2.75 0.14
C MET A 171 -14.30 1.49 -0.73
N VAL A 172 -14.10 0.32 -0.12
CA VAL A 172 -14.16 -0.97 -0.81
C VAL A 172 -15.59 -1.24 -1.32
N GLY A 173 -16.60 -0.94 -0.51
CA GLY A 173 -18.00 -1.05 -0.90
C GLY A 173 -18.32 -0.17 -2.11
N LEU A 174 -17.91 1.10 -2.09
CA LEU A 174 -18.10 2.02 -3.22
C LEU A 174 -17.41 1.51 -4.50
N LEU A 175 -16.15 1.06 -4.38
CA LEU A 175 -15.42 0.48 -5.52
C LEU A 175 -16.15 -0.73 -6.12
N MET A 176 -16.62 -1.64 -5.26
CA MET A 176 -17.34 -2.84 -5.69
C MET A 176 -18.67 -2.51 -6.34
N MET A 177 -19.50 -1.66 -5.71
CA MET A 177 -20.83 -1.32 -6.21
C MET A 177 -20.77 -0.52 -7.52
N ARG A 178 -19.78 0.37 -7.65
CA ARG A 178 -19.63 1.19 -8.85
C ARG A 178 -19.01 0.44 -10.04
N HIS A 179 -18.03 -0.44 -9.79
CA HIS A 179 -17.18 -0.98 -10.87
C HIS A 179 -17.18 -2.50 -11.03
N VAL A 180 -17.87 -3.22 -10.16
CA VAL A 180 -18.04 -4.68 -10.25
C VAL A 180 -19.50 -5.05 -10.38
N VAL A 181 -20.37 -4.46 -9.56
CA VAL A 181 -21.83 -4.64 -9.62
C VAL A 181 -22.45 -3.67 -10.63
N GLU A 182 -21.79 -2.54 -10.89
CA GLU A 182 -22.19 -1.52 -11.88
C GLU A 182 -23.57 -0.94 -11.60
N LEU A 183 -23.82 -0.52 -10.34
CA LEU A 183 -25.05 0.16 -9.96
C LEU A 183 -25.16 1.49 -10.71
N ALA A 184 -26.11 1.61 -11.64
CA ALA A 184 -26.27 2.76 -12.52
C ALA A 184 -26.24 4.12 -11.78
N PRO A 185 -26.93 4.32 -10.64
CA PRO A 185 -26.87 5.60 -9.92
C PRO A 185 -25.46 6.00 -9.43
N LEU A 186 -24.57 5.01 -9.23
CA LEU A 186 -23.17 5.27 -8.82
C LEU A 186 -22.24 5.41 -10.02
N VAL A 187 -22.50 4.65 -11.09
CA VAL A 187 -21.68 4.70 -12.32
C VAL A 187 -21.80 6.05 -13.00
N GLU A 188 -23.00 6.62 -13.02
CA GLU A 188 -23.31 7.88 -13.70
C GLU A 188 -22.80 9.12 -12.98
N ARG A 189 -22.37 9.02 -11.70
CA ARG A 189 -21.88 10.17 -10.94
C ARG A 189 -20.43 10.50 -11.29
N ALA A 190 -20.14 11.79 -11.38
CA ALA A 190 -18.77 12.29 -11.45
C ALA A 190 -18.02 12.05 -10.11
N GLY A 191 -16.69 12.04 -10.17
CA GLY A 191 -15.87 11.85 -8.97
C GLY A 191 -16.14 12.84 -7.87
N ASP A 192 -16.26 14.12 -8.20
CA ASP A 192 -16.55 15.19 -7.23
C ASP A 192 -17.93 15.03 -6.58
N GLU A 193 -18.94 14.59 -7.32
CA GLU A 193 -20.25 14.26 -6.75
C GLU A 193 -20.16 13.11 -5.75
N LEU A 194 -19.38 12.07 -6.07
CA LEU A 194 -19.15 10.97 -5.14
C LEU A 194 -18.39 11.40 -3.90
N VAL A 195 -17.42 12.29 -4.05
CA VAL A 195 -16.73 12.90 -2.90
C VAL A 195 -17.74 13.59 -2.01
N ALA A 196 -18.57 14.48 -2.53
CA ALA A 196 -19.57 15.22 -1.77
C ALA A 196 -20.57 14.29 -1.04
N LEU A 197 -20.98 13.19 -1.68
CA LEU A 197 -21.93 12.23 -1.11
C LEU A 197 -21.32 11.31 -0.04
N VAL A 198 -20.04 10.96 -0.17
CA VAL A 198 -19.40 9.94 0.70
C VAL A 198 -18.57 10.58 1.82
N ALA A 199 -17.99 11.76 1.57
CA ALA A 199 -17.15 12.44 2.54
C ALA A 199 -17.80 12.67 3.92
N PRO A 200 -19.08 13.02 4.05
CA PRO A 200 -19.72 13.19 5.36
C PRO A 200 -19.72 11.91 6.20
N THR A 201 -19.93 10.75 5.58
CA THR A 201 -19.87 9.47 6.28
C THR A 201 -18.45 9.13 6.75
N VAL A 202 -17.46 9.36 5.89
CA VAL A 202 -16.04 9.14 6.23
C VAL A 202 -15.58 10.15 7.28
N GLN A 203 -16.04 11.40 7.22
CA GLN A 203 -15.82 12.43 8.24
C GLN A 203 -16.28 11.93 9.60
N ARG A 204 -17.51 11.41 9.67
CA ARG A 204 -18.06 10.84 10.91
C ARG A 204 -17.19 9.69 11.44
N TYR A 205 -16.76 8.78 10.56
CA TYR A 205 -15.90 7.67 11.00
C TYR A 205 -14.54 8.12 11.55
N LEU A 206 -13.99 9.21 11.03
CA LEU A 206 -12.65 9.66 11.39
C LEU A 206 -12.63 10.66 12.56
N ALA A 207 -13.60 11.57 12.62
CA ALA A 207 -13.49 12.76 13.45
C ALA A 207 -14.58 12.93 14.50
N ASP A 208 -15.74 12.28 14.33
CA ASP A 208 -16.86 12.42 15.28
C ASP A 208 -16.73 11.39 16.43
N ASP A 209 -17.46 11.65 17.50
CA ASP A 209 -17.63 10.70 18.59
C ASP A 209 -18.42 9.49 18.12
N LEU A 210 -17.82 8.32 18.20
CA LEU A 210 -18.47 7.05 17.87
C LEU A 210 -18.79 6.31 19.19
N PRO A 211 -19.89 5.54 19.23
CA PRO A 211 -20.31 4.80 20.42
C PRO A 211 -19.43 3.55 20.61
N PHE A 212 -18.13 3.77 20.83
CA PHE A 212 -17.27 2.70 21.29
C PHE A 212 -17.66 2.34 22.70
N ALA A 213 -17.99 1.08 22.97
CA ALA A 213 -18.11 0.60 24.32
C ALA A 213 -16.76 0.79 25.01
N ASP A 214 -16.75 1.41 26.17
CA ASP A 214 -15.55 1.37 27.02
C ASP A 214 -15.08 -0.08 27.11
N PRO A 215 -13.77 -0.35 27.07
CA PRO A 215 -13.28 -1.70 27.31
C PRO A 215 -13.92 -2.15 28.61
N VAL A 216 -14.74 -3.22 28.49
CA VAL A 216 -15.55 -3.76 29.58
C VAL A 216 -14.72 -3.78 30.85
N THR A 217 -14.91 -2.81 31.70
CA THR A 217 -14.55 -2.91 33.11
C THR A 217 -15.32 -4.07 33.65
N ASP A 218 -14.63 -5.20 33.69
CA ASP A 218 -14.89 -6.40 34.48
C ASP A 218 -16.38 -6.75 34.73
N ARG A 219 -17.03 -7.35 33.72
CA ARG A 219 -18.32 -8.03 33.92
C ARG A 219 -18.19 -9.32 34.73
N PHE A 220 -17.02 -9.61 35.28
CA PHE A 220 -16.71 -10.77 36.11
C PHE A 220 -16.15 -10.38 37.51
N ALA A 221 -16.33 -9.16 37.96
CA ALA A 221 -16.24 -8.89 39.39
C ALA A 221 -17.45 -9.59 40.02
N ASP A 222 -17.20 -10.79 40.52
CA ASP A 222 -18.12 -11.66 41.21
C ASP A 222 -18.75 -10.90 42.43
N PRO A 223 -20.07 -10.65 42.47
CA PRO A 223 -20.70 -10.12 43.64
C PRO A 223 -21.21 -11.28 44.48
N ALA A 224 -20.35 -12.09 45.04
CA ALA A 224 -20.82 -12.98 46.10
C ALA A 224 -19.66 -13.65 46.84
N VAL A 225 -19.11 -13.01 47.85
CA VAL A 225 -18.84 -13.69 49.12
C VAL A 225 -19.30 -12.71 50.20
N GLY A 226 -20.48 -12.93 50.72
CA GLY A 226 -21.06 -12.39 51.93
C GLY A 226 -21.93 -13.46 52.55
#